data_9c81a183ef8655e15e880c2ec74427d6
#
_entry.id   9c81a183ef8655e15e880c2ec74427d6
#
_cell.length_a   1.000
_cell.length_b   1.000
_cell.length_c   1.000
_cell.angle_alpha   90.00
_cell.angle_beta   90.00
_cell.angle_gamma   90.00
#
_symmetry.space_group_name_H-M   'P 1'
#
loop_
_entity.id
_entity.type
_entity.pdbx_description
1 polymer ?
#
loop_
_entity_poly.entity_id
_entity_poly.type
_entity_poly.pdbx_seq_one_letter_code
_entity_poly.pdbx_strand_id
1 'polypeptide(L)'
;MSVAIKVDHVCKKYGDNIIIPDLTANIKNGEFFTLLGPSGCGKTTLLRMIAGFNSIEAGTISFGDQVINELPTHQRNIGMVFQSYAIFPHLTVRQNVEYGLKIRKLPRNEMKKRVDEMLKLVRIDEYQDRLPERLSGGQQQRVALARAIVIHPQVLLMDEPLSNLDAKLRIEMRTVIRDIQRQVGITTVYVTHDQEEALAISDRI
;
A
#
# COMPACT_ATOMS: atom_id res chain seq x y z
N MET A 1 -5.24 0.72 -14.51
CA MET A 1 -5.63 -0.69 -14.53
C MET A 1 -4.70 -1.45 -13.60
N SER A 2 -5.25 -2.36 -12.81
CA SER A 2 -4.50 -3.24 -11.91
C SER A 2 -3.69 -4.27 -12.69
N VAL A 3 -2.64 -4.84 -12.12
CA VAL A 3 -1.75 -5.84 -12.77
C VAL A 3 -1.43 -6.99 -11.81
N ALA A 4 -1.10 -8.16 -12.35
CA ALA A 4 -0.54 -9.25 -11.56
C ALA A 4 0.91 -8.95 -11.16
N ILE A 5 1.37 -9.55 -10.05
CA ILE A 5 2.77 -9.46 -9.61
C ILE A 5 3.37 -10.85 -9.67
N LYS A 6 4.47 -11.01 -10.38
CA LYS A 6 5.26 -12.24 -10.39
C LYS A 6 6.59 -11.99 -9.69
N VAL A 7 6.89 -12.79 -8.69
CA VAL A 7 8.18 -12.90 -8.02
C VAL A 7 8.76 -14.26 -8.42
N ASP A 8 9.94 -14.29 -9.03
CA ASP A 8 10.49 -15.49 -9.65
C ASP A 8 11.93 -15.68 -9.18
N HIS A 9 12.17 -16.71 -8.36
CA HIS A 9 13.46 -17.08 -7.79
C HIS A 9 14.23 -15.90 -7.15
N VAL A 10 13.51 -15.03 -6.43
CA VAL A 10 14.09 -13.82 -5.84
C VAL A 10 14.93 -14.17 -4.63
N CYS A 11 16.18 -13.68 -4.62
CA CYS A 11 17.10 -13.77 -3.50
C CYS A 11 17.40 -12.38 -2.92
N LYS A 12 17.48 -12.28 -1.58
CA LYS A 12 17.89 -11.06 -0.88
C LYS A 12 18.90 -11.34 0.21
N LYS A 13 20.01 -10.57 0.17
CA LYS A 13 21.08 -10.60 1.17
C LYS A 13 21.37 -9.19 1.69
N TYR A 14 21.87 -9.11 2.92
CA TYR A 14 22.49 -7.92 3.50
C TYR A 14 23.87 -8.32 4.05
N GLY A 15 24.94 -7.95 3.36
CA GLY A 15 26.25 -8.50 3.58
C GLY A 15 26.24 -10.03 3.45
N ASP A 16 26.69 -10.75 4.46
CA ASP A 16 26.71 -12.22 4.47
C ASP A 16 25.37 -12.85 4.92
N ASN A 17 24.44 -12.05 5.43
CA ASN A 17 23.15 -12.54 5.91
C ASN A 17 22.15 -12.71 4.76
N ILE A 18 21.71 -13.96 4.52
CA ILE A 18 20.64 -14.27 3.59
C ILE A 18 19.30 -14.09 4.30
N ILE A 19 18.49 -13.13 3.85
CA ILE A 19 17.16 -12.86 4.39
C ILE A 19 16.09 -13.65 3.64
N ILE A 20 16.21 -13.71 2.30
CA ILE A 20 15.34 -14.49 1.43
C ILE A 20 16.27 -15.32 0.54
N PRO A 21 16.37 -16.65 0.75
CA PRO A 21 17.29 -17.48 -0.04
C PRO A 21 16.80 -17.70 -1.47
N ASP A 22 15.50 -18.01 -1.62
CA ASP A 22 14.82 -18.24 -2.90
C ASP A 22 13.33 -18.09 -2.67
N LEU A 23 12.68 -17.17 -3.37
CA LEU A 23 11.24 -16.94 -3.26
C LEU A 23 10.60 -16.87 -4.63
N THR A 24 9.60 -17.72 -4.82
CA THR A 24 8.70 -17.67 -5.98
C THR A 24 7.27 -17.51 -5.52
N ALA A 25 6.59 -16.47 -6.03
CA ALA A 25 5.20 -16.18 -5.75
C ALA A 25 4.52 -15.54 -6.95
N ASN A 26 3.24 -15.82 -7.13
CA ASN A 26 2.43 -15.23 -8.18
C ASN A 26 1.15 -14.66 -7.57
N ILE A 27 0.96 -13.35 -7.65
CA ILE A 27 -0.20 -12.62 -7.14
C ILE A 27 -1.06 -12.21 -8.34
N LYS A 28 -2.31 -12.66 -8.33
CA LYS A 28 -3.22 -12.43 -9.46
C LYS A 28 -3.66 -10.97 -9.54
N ASN A 29 -4.04 -10.54 -10.73
CA ASN A 29 -4.62 -9.21 -10.92
C ASN A 29 -5.88 -9.04 -10.04
N GLY A 30 -5.93 -7.92 -9.28
CA GLY A 30 -7.03 -7.61 -8.37
C GLY A 30 -7.08 -8.44 -7.07
N GLU A 31 -6.11 -9.34 -6.86
CA GLU A 31 -6.03 -10.18 -5.66
C GLU A 31 -5.61 -9.35 -4.42
N PHE A 32 -6.20 -9.67 -3.28
CA PHE A 32 -5.72 -9.23 -1.97
C PHE A 32 -4.84 -10.33 -1.37
N PHE A 33 -3.54 -10.19 -1.50
CA PHE A 33 -2.54 -11.16 -1.07
C PHE A 33 -1.86 -10.70 0.22
N THR A 34 -1.83 -11.56 1.23
CA THR A 34 -1.22 -11.26 2.52
C THR A 34 0.06 -12.04 2.77
N LEU A 35 1.10 -11.34 3.17
CA LEU A 35 2.33 -11.88 3.72
C LEU A 35 2.19 -11.97 5.23
N LEU A 36 1.96 -13.17 5.75
CA LEU A 36 1.82 -13.45 7.18
C LEU A 36 3.08 -14.12 7.71
N GLY A 37 3.46 -13.79 8.93
CA GLY A 37 4.56 -14.47 9.65
C GLY A 37 5.15 -13.62 10.76
N PRO A 38 6.09 -14.16 11.56
CA PRO A 38 6.71 -13.46 12.67
C PRO A 38 7.55 -12.28 12.20
N SER A 39 7.88 -11.37 13.12
CA SER A 39 8.76 -10.25 12.83
C SER A 39 10.16 -10.76 12.42
N GLY A 40 10.77 -10.10 11.42
CA GLY A 40 12.11 -10.44 10.94
C GLY A 40 12.18 -11.56 9.88
N CYS A 41 11.09 -12.21 9.48
CA CYS A 41 11.09 -13.29 8.46
C CYS A 41 11.15 -12.78 7.00
N GLY A 42 11.39 -11.49 6.75
CA GLY A 42 11.58 -10.98 5.39
C GLY A 42 10.34 -10.36 4.71
N LYS A 43 9.15 -10.33 5.32
CA LYS A 43 7.92 -9.77 4.71
C LYS A 43 8.06 -8.32 4.24
N THR A 44 8.45 -7.43 5.17
CA THR A 44 8.69 -6.02 4.86
C THR A 44 9.85 -5.86 3.86
N THR A 45 10.85 -6.75 3.89
CA THR A 45 11.93 -6.77 2.90
C THR A 45 11.39 -7.06 1.50
N LEU A 46 10.55 -8.09 1.35
CA LEU A 46 9.89 -8.40 0.07
C LEU A 46 9.02 -7.23 -0.39
N LEU A 47 8.19 -6.67 0.50
CA LEU A 47 7.36 -5.52 0.17
C LEU A 47 8.21 -4.34 -0.35
N ARG A 48 9.33 -4.06 0.30
CA ARG A 48 10.27 -2.99 -0.10
C ARG A 48 11.00 -3.28 -1.41
N MET A 49 11.27 -4.54 -1.73
CA MET A 49 11.80 -4.93 -3.05
C MET A 49 10.76 -4.70 -4.16
N ILE A 50 9.49 -5.08 -3.93
CA ILE A 50 8.38 -4.79 -4.85
C ILE A 50 8.21 -3.27 -5.03
N ALA A 51 8.34 -2.49 -3.94
CA ALA A 51 8.26 -1.03 -3.98
C ALA A 51 9.47 -0.35 -4.66
N GLY A 52 10.62 -1.03 -4.76
CA GLY A 52 11.86 -0.47 -5.33
C GLY A 52 12.68 0.32 -4.33
N PHE A 53 12.48 0.13 -3.03
CA PHE A 53 13.36 0.67 -1.99
C PHE A 53 14.59 -0.19 -1.75
N ASN A 54 14.52 -1.48 -2.06
CA ASN A 54 15.61 -2.42 -1.94
C ASN A 54 15.85 -3.11 -3.29
N SER A 55 17.11 -3.33 -3.65
CA SER A 55 17.52 -4.19 -4.75
C SER A 55 17.31 -5.66 -4.40
N ILE A 56 17.34 -6.52 -5.41
CA ILE A 56 17.42 -7.98 -5.29
C ILE A 56 18.80 -8.44 -5.77
N GLU A 57 19.28 -9.56 -5.26
CA GLU A 57 20.58 -10.15 -5.66
C GLU A 57 20.43 -11.15 -6.82
N ALA A 58 19.27 -11.81 -6.92
CA ALA A 58 18.96 -12.73 -8.00
C ALA A 58 17.46 -12.80 -8.24
N GLY A 59 17.04 -13.36 -9.36
CA GLY A 59 15.65 -13.53 -9.74
C GLY A 59 15.04 -12.30 -10.42
N THR A 60 13.72 -12.30 -10.55
CA THR A 60 12.98 -11.19 -11.16
C THR A 60 11.68 -10.88 -10.42
N ILE A 61 11.32 -9.60 -10.41
CA ILE A 61 9.99 -9.12 -10.01
C ILE A 61 9.39 -8.44 -11.23
N SER A 62 8.15 -8.79 -11.57
CA SER A 62 7.44 -8.17 -12.69
C SER A 62 6.03 -7.75 -12.34
N PHE A 63 5.54 -6.69 -12.99
CA PHE A 63 4.16 -6.21 -13.01
C PHE A 63 3.56 -6.53 -14.37
N GLY A 64 2.64 -7.51 -14.44
CA GLY A 64 2.24 -8.10 -15.69
C GLY A 64 3.47 -8.67 -16.43
N ASP A 65 3.69 -8.21 -17.66
CA ASP A 65 4.82 -8.63 -18.50
C ASP A 65 6.08 -7.76 -18.31
N GLN A 66 6.02 -6.69 -17.50
CA GLN A 66 7.12 -5.77 -17.30
C GLN A 66 7.97 -6.16 -16.09
N VAL A 67 9.25 -6.50 -16.33
CA VAL A 67 10.25 -6.65 -15.25
C VAL A 67 10.55 -5.27 -14.65
N ILE A 68 10.51 -5.19 -13.32
CA ILE A 68 10.64 -3.93 -12.57
C ILE A 68 11.91 -3.83 -11.73
N ASN A 69 12.83 -4.80 -11.82
CA ASN A 69 14.04 -4.84 -10.99
C ASN A 69 14.79 -3.50 -10.97
N GLU A 70 15.07 -2.97 -12.16
CA GLU A 70 15.85 -1.74 -12.36
C GLU A 70 14.99 -0.45 -12.36
N LEU A 71 13.66 -0.57 -12.27
CA LEU A 71 12.79 0.59 -12.24
C LEU A 71 12.86 1.27 -10.87
N PRO A 72 13.17 2.56 -10.81
CA PRO A 72 13.14 3.31 -9.57
C PRO A 72 11.69 3.43 -9.05
N THR A 73 11.52 3.56 -7.74
CA THR A 73 10.21 3.58 -7.05
C THR A 73 9.18 4.49 -7.73
N HIS A 74 9.56 5.69 -8.13
CA HIS A 74 8.65 6.68 -8.72
C HIS A 74 8.12 6.29 -10.11
N GLN A 75 8.73 5.31 -10.78
CA GLN A 75 8.29 4.79 -12.09
C GLN A 75 7.45 3.50 -11.96
N ARG A 76 7.40 2.87 -10.78
CA ARG A 76 6.68 1.60 -10.57
C ARG A 76 5.16 1.76 -10.50
N ASN A 77 4.65 2.97 -10.51
CA ASN A 77 3.21 3.27 -10.42
C ASN A 77 2.49 2.52 -9.29
N ILE A 78 3.06 2.54 -8.10
CA ILE A 78 2.53 1.92 -6.88
C ILE A 78 1.92 2.95 -5.94
N GLY A 79 0.95 2.53 -5.12
CA GLY A 79 0.54 3.19 -3.90
C GLY A 79 1.13 2.46 -2.70
N MET A 80 1.56 3.19 -1.68
CA MET A 80 2.09 2.58 -0.46
C MET A 80 1.51 3.21 0.79
N VAL A 81 1.09 2.35 1.74
CA VAL A 81 0.69 2.70 3.09
C VAL A 81 1.73 2.13 4.05
N PHE A 82 2.39 3.01 4.80
CA PHE A 82 3.40 2.64 5.79
C PHE A 82 2.77 2.41 7.16
N GLN A 83 3.43 1.68 8.01
CA GLN A 83 3.06 1.44 9.40
C GLN A 83 2.83 2.74 10.19
N SER A 84 3.66 3.77 9.94
CA SER A 84 3.53 5.11 10.56
C SER A 84 2.56 6.04 9.84
N TYR A 85 1.81 5.53 8.84
CA TYR A 85 0.96 6.29 7.90
C TYR A 85 1.73 7.29 7.03
N ALA A 86 2.86 7.81 7.48
CA ALA A 86 3.74 8.79 6.80
C ALA A 86 2.98 10.01 6.24
N ILE A 87 1.96 10.50 6.98
CA ILE A 87 1.15 11.67 6.60
C ILE A 87 1.98 12.93 6.78
N PHE A 88 1.85 13.90 5.90
CA PHE A 88 2.49 15.21 6.02
C PHE A 88 1.80 16.05 7.11
N PRO A 89 2.44 16.31 8.26
CA PRO A 89 1.77 16.92 9.41
C PRO A 89 1.37 18.39 9.20
N HIS A 90 2.06 19.08 8.29
CA HIS A 90 1.83 20.49 7.96
C HIS A 90 0.82 20.73 6.83
N LEU A 91 0.28 19.66 6.24
CA LEU A 91 -0.73 19.69 5.19
C LEU A 91 -2.08 19.24 5.75
N THR A 92 -3.18 19.87 5.31
CA THR A 92 -4.52 19.40 5.62
C THR A 92 -4.78 18.02 5.02
N VAL A 93 -5.88 17.36 5.41
CA VAL A 93 -6.33 16.08 4.83
C VAL A 93 -6.41 16.19 3.31
N ARG A 94 -7.12 17.22 2.80
CA ARG A 94 -7.23 17.47 1.35
C ARG A 94 -5.87 17.61 0.69
N GLN A 95 -5.00 18.44 1.25
CA GLN A 95 -3.67 18.69 0.69
C GLN A 95 -2.79 17.44 0.70
N ASN A 96 -2.91 16.57 1.72
CA ASN A 96 -2.23 15.28 1.75
C ASN A 96 -2.65 14.40 0.57
N VAL A 97 -3.97 14.30 0.30
CA VAL A 97 -4.48 13.48 -0.80
C VAL A 97 -4.12 14.09 -2.16
N GLU A 98 -4.18 15.41 -2.30
CA GLU A 98 -3.79 16.12 -3.54
C GLU A 98 -2.31 15.98 -3.89
N TYR A 99 -1.44 15.74 -2.91
CA TYR A 99 0.01 15.86 -3.07
C TYR A 99 0.56 15.05 -4.25
N GLY A 100 0.20 13.77 -4.34
CA GLY A 100 0.65 12.90 -5.43
C GLY A 100 0.15 13.34 -6.81
N LEU A 101 -1.06 13.90 -6.87
CA LEU A 101 -1.64 14.41 -8.12
C LEU A 101 -0.95 15.70 -8.57
N LYS A 102 -0.54 16.57 -7.62
CA LYS A 102 0.26 17.78 -7.90
C LYS A 102 1.61 17.43 -8.51
N ILE A 103 2.30 16.43 -7.95
CA ILE A 103 3.60 15.95 -8.50
C ILE A 103 3.41 15.42 -9.92
N ARG A 104 2.30 14.74 -10.21
CA ARG A 104 1.96 14.24 -11.55
C ARG A 104 1.44 15.35 -12.49
N LYS A 105 1.36 16.60 -12.03
CA LYS A 105 0.94 17.79 -12.80
C LYS A 105 -0.45 17.65 -13.43
N LEU A 106 -1.39 17.00 -12.72
CA LEU A 106 -2.77 16.89 -13.19
C LEU A 106 -3.44 18.28 -13.27
N PRO A 107 -4.36 18.50 -14.24
CA PRO A 107 -5.18 19.72 -14.32
C PRO A 107 -6.00 19.92 -13.03
N ARG A 108 -6.12 21.18 -12.58
CA ARG A 108 -6.80 21.51 -11.31
C ARG A 108 -8.22 20.95 -11.19
N ASN A 109 -9.00 20.99 -12.26
CA ASN A 109 -10.39 20.50 -12.25
C ASN A 109 -10.44 18.97 -12.07
N GLU A 110 -9.57 18.24 -12.76
CA GLU A 110 -9.46 16.79 -12.63
C GLU A 110 -8.97 16.39 -11.25
N MET A 111 -7.93 17.08 -10.74
CA MET A 111 -7.42 16.87 -9.40
C MET A 111 -8.50 17.06 -8.33
N LYS A 112 -9.27 18.19 -8.40
CA LYS A 112 -10.37 18.45 -7.47
C LYS A 112 -11.39 17.33 -7.49
N LYS A 113 -11.85 16.90 -8.67
CA LYS A 113 -12.81 15.81 -8.84
C LYS A 113 -12.31 14.51 -8.19
N ARG A 114 -11.09 14.08 -8.52
CA ARG A 114 -10.50 12.84 -7.98
C ARG A 114 -10.35 12.88 -6.45
N VAL A 115 -9.95 14.01 -5.91
CA VAL A 115 -9.80 14.18 -4.46
C VAL A 115 -11.17 14.14 -3.77
N ASP A 116 -12.18 14.85 -4.30
CA ASP A 116 -13.53 14.84 -3.74
C ASP A 116 -14.14 13.42 -3.74
N GLU A 117 -13.98 12.68 -4.84
CA GLU A 117 -14.42 11.28 -4.95
C GLU A 117 -13.65 10.38 -3.96
N MET A 118 -12.35 10.54 -3.83
CA MET A 118 -11.51 9.75 -2.94
C MET A 118 -11.83 10.00 -1.46
N LEU A 119 -11.98 11.25 -1.04
CA LEU A 119 -12.34 11.60 0.33
C LEU A 119 -13.69 11.00 0.75
N LYS A 120 -14.68 11.01 -0.16
CA LYS A 120 -15.97 10.35 0.06
C LYS A 120 -15.83 8.84 0.14
N LEU A 121 -15.04 8.22 -0.75
CA LEU A 121 -14.79 6.78 -0.78
C LEU A 121 -14.23 6.29 0.57
N VAL A 122 -13.27 7.00 1.14
CA VAL A 122 -12.68 6.64 2.43
C VAL A 122 -13.44 7.22 3.63
N ARG A 123 -14.56 7.92 3.40
CA ARG A 123 -15.44 8.53 4.42
C ARG A 123 -14.69 9.47 5.36
N ILE A 124 -13.99 10.47 4.79
CA ILE A 124 -13.22 11.45 5.54
C ILE A 124 -13.40 12.89 5.00
N ASP A 125 -14.35 13.10 4.11
CA ASP A 125 -14.64 14.38 3.45
C ASP A 125 -15.01 15.50 4.44
N GLU A 126 -15.69 15.18 5.54
CA GLU A 126 -16.01 16.15 6.61
C GLU A 126 -14.77 16.73 7.31
N TYR A 127 -13.64 16.02 7.24
CA TYR A 127 -12.38 16.42 7.92
C TYR A 127 -11.35 17.02 6.97
N GLN A 128 -11.71 17.29 5.73
CA GLN A 128 -10.78 17.65 4.64
C GLN A 128 -9.87 18.84 4.94
N ASP A 129 -10.35 19.81 5.75
CA ASP A 129 -9.63 21.03 6.10
C ASP A 129 -8.84 20.91 7.41
N ARG A 130 -8.91 19.75 8.10
CA ARG A 130 -8.17 19.53 9.35
C ARG A 130 -6.73 19.14 9.08
N LEU A 131 -5.85 19.48 10.03
CA LEU A 131 -4.49 18.95 10.10
C LEU A 131 -4.48 17.55 10.72
N PRO A 132 -3.52 16.70 10.39
CA PRO A 132 -3.41 15.32 10.89
C PRO A 132 -3.44 15.19 12.43
N GLU A 133 -2.86 16.12 13.15
CA GLU A 133 -2.85 16.15 14.62
C GLU A 133 -4.25 16.18 15.27
N ARG A 134 -5.26 16.64 14.51
CA ARG A 134 -6.66 16.72 14.93
C ARG A 134 -7.49 15.52 14.50
N LEU A 135 -6.86 14.46 14.08
CA LEU A 135 -7.50 13.25 13.59
C LEU A 135 -7.22 12.07 14.53
N SER A 136 -8.20 11.17 14.68
CA SER A 136 -7.97 9.87 15.31
C SER A 136 -7.05 8.98 14.46
N GLY A 137 -6.46 7.93 15.06
CA GLY A 137 -5.59 6.99 14.34
C GLY A 137 -6.27 6.37 13.10
N GLY A 138 -7.54 5.95 13.21
CA GLY A 138 -8.30 5.44 12.07
C GLY A 138 -8.58 6.48 10.99
N GLN A 139 -8.80 7.75 11.37
CA GLN A 139 -8.93 8.83 10.40
C GLN A 139 -7.60 9.09 9.67
N GLN A 140 -6.48 9.10 10.40
CA GLN A 140 -5.15 9.23 9.80
C GLN A 140 -4.86 8.09 8.82
N GLN A 141 -5.22 6.86 9.17
CA GLN A 141 -5.08 5.71 8.28
C GLN A 141 -5.92 5.87 7.00
N ARG A 142 -7.17 6.35 7.10
CA ARG A 142 -8.01 6.64 5.93
C ARG A 142 -7.36 7.70 5.02
N VAL A 143 -6.72 8.72 5.58
CA VAL A 143 -5.93 9.71 4.81
C VAL A 143 -4.77 9.04 4.08
N ALA A 144 -4.00 8.17 4.76
CA ALA A 144 -2.88 7.46 4.15
C ALA A 144 -3.34 6.55 3.00
N LEU A 145 -4.47 5.84 3.19
CA LEU A 145 -5.08 5.00 2.16
C LEU A 145 -5.56 5.83 0.96
N ALA A 146 -6.28 6.93 1.21
CA ALA A 146 -6.72 7.86 0.16
C ALA A 146 -5.55 8.39 -0.66
N ARG A 147 -4.47 8.80 0.02
CA ARG A 147 -3.26 9.30 -0.62
C ARG A 147 -2.58 8.26 -1.51
N ALA A 148 -2.57 6.99 -1.06
CA ALA A 148 -1.98 5.90 -1.83
C ALA A 148 -2.80 5.55 -3.09
N ILE A 149 -4.13 5.66 -3.03
CA ILE A 149 -5.04 5.20 -4.10
C ILE A 149 -5.40 6.31 -5.09
N VAL A 150 -5.47 7.59 -4.67
CA VAL A 150 -5.94 8.71 -5.52
C VAL A 150 -5.14 8.87 -6.81
N ILE A 151 -3.89 8.44 -6.82
CA ILE A 151 -3.02 8.47 -7.99
C ILE A 151 -3.31 7.36 -9.01
N HIS A 152 -4.32 6.53 -8.77
CA HIS A 152 -4.68 5.34 -9.56
C HIS A 152 -3.48 4.43 -9.81
N PRO A 153 -2.86 3.88 -8.76
CA PRO A 153 -1.72 2.99 -8.90
C PRO A 153 -2.14 1.64 -9.50
N GLN A 154 -1.17 0.89 -10.04
CA GLN A 154 -1.40 -0.47 -10.53
C GLN A 154 -1.41 -1.50 -9.39
N VAL A 155 -0.65 -1.22 -8.33
CA VAL A 155 -0.47 -2.08 -7.16
C VAL A 155 -0.54 -1.24 -5.89
N LEU A 156 -1.19 -1.77 -4.86
CA LEU A 156 -1.25 -1.20 -3.52
C LEU A 156 -0.41 -2.05 -2.57
N LEU A 157 0.54 -1.44 -1.90
CA LEU A 157 1.40 -2.08 -0.91
C LEU A 157 1.07 -1.54 0.48
N MET A 158 0.89 -2.41 1.47
CA MET A 158 0.57 -2.03 2.85
C MET A 158 1.51 -2.75 3.83
N ASP A 159 2.31 -1.97 4.57
CA ASP A 159 3.26 -2.46 5.57
C ASP A 159 2.69 -2.30 6.97
N GLU A 160 2.11 -3.35 7.54
CA GLU A 160 1.46 -3.40 8.86
C GLU A 160 0.53 -2.21 9.17
N PRO A 161 -0.42 -1.87 8.27
CA PRO A 161 -1.14 -0.60 8.35
C PRO A 161 -2.07 -0.49 9.57
N LEU A 162 -2.41 -1.60 10.25
CA LEU A 162 -3.33 -1.63 11.39
C LEU A 162 -2.62 -1.73 12.75
N SER A 163 -1.30 -1.88 12.78
CA SER A 163 -0.53 -2.15 14.01
C SER A 163 -0.66 -1.07 15.08
N ASN A 164 -0.88 0.18 14.69
CA ASN A 164 -0.97 1.34 15.60
C ASN A 164 -2.41 1.63 16.09
N LEU A 165 -3.37 0.76 15.78
CA LEU A 165 -4.77 0.93 16.16
C LEU A 165 -5.15 0.02 17.34
N ASP A 166 -6.11 0.47 18.15
CA ASP A 166 -6.75 -0.38 19.15
C ASP A 166 -7.56 -1.51 18.50
N ALA A 167 -7.90 -2.54 19.28
CA ALA A 167 -8.53 -3.75 18.76
C ALA A 167 -9.89 -3.48 18.07
N LYS A 168 -10.72 -2.59 18.60
CA LYS A 168 -12.03 -2.27 18.03
C LYS A 168 -11.89 -1.57 16.69
N LEU A 169 -11.04 -0.55 16.64
CA LEU A 169 -10.80 0.24 15.44
C LEU A 169 -10.10 -0.61 14.35
N ARG A 170 -9.25 -1.55 14.75
CA ARG A 170 -8.60 -2.51 13.84
C ARG A 170 -9.63 -3.36 13.11
N ILE A 171 -10.62 -3.93 13.83
CA ILE A 171 -11.70 -4.72 13.22
C ILE A 171 -12.50 -3.89 12.21
N GLU A 172 -12.88 -2.66 12.57
CA GLU A 172 -13.58 -1.75 11.66
C GLU A 172 -12.77 -1.45 10.41
N MET A 173 -11.49 -1.14 10.58
CA MET A 173 -10.61 -0.77 9.47
C MET A 173 -10.28 -1.94 8.53
N ARG A 174 -10.26 -3.19 9.00
CA ARG A 174 -10.17 -4.39 8.14
C ARG A 174 -11.28 -4.38 7.07
N THR A 175 -12.53 -4.18 7.50
CA THR A 175 -13.67 -4.12 6.59
C THR A 175 -13.55 -2.97 5.61
N VAL A 176 -13.19 -1.77 6.10
CA VAL A 176 -13.03 -0.57 5.26
C VAL A 176 -11.97 -0.78 4.19
N ILE A 177 -10.81 -1.31 4.53
CA ILE A 177 -9.72 -1.58 3.57
C ILE A 177 -10.17 -2.59 2.52
N ARG A 178 -10.84 -3.67 2.94
CA ARG A 178 -11.32 -4.70 2.01
C ARG A 178 -12.37 -4.17 1.05
N ASP A 179 -13.34 -3.40 1.54
CA ASP A 179 -14.40 -2.80 0.72
C ASP A 179 -13.82 -1.86 -0.33
N ILE A 180 -12.88 -0.98 0.08
CA ILE A 180 -12.21 -0.06 -0.82
C ILE A 180 -11.42 -0.83 -1.89
N GLN A 181 -10.65 -1.85 -1.49
CA GLN A 181 -9.87 -2.66 -2.41
C GLN A 181 -10.75 -3.33 -3.46
N ARG A 182 -11.89 -3.92 -3.04
CA ARG A 182 -12.88 -4.53 -3.95
C ARG A 182 -13.49 -3.51 -4.90
N GLN A 183 -13.88 -2.34 -4.37
CA GLN A 183 -14.50 -1.28 -5.18
C GLN A 183 -13.54 -0.71 -6.23
N VAL A 184 -12.26 -0.60 -5.89
CA VAL A 184 -11.22 -0.09 -6.81
C VAL A 184 -10.68 -1.21 -7.71
N GLY A 185 -10.76 -2.48 -7.30
CA GLY A 185 -10.27 -3.65 -8.03
C GLY A 185 -8.74 -3.67 -8.16
N ILE A 186 -8.02 -3.18 -7.15
CA ILE A 186 -6.56 -3.05 -7.18
C ILE A 186 -5.87 -4.29 -6.59
N THR A 187 -4.80 -4.75 -7.25
CA THR A 187 -3.90 -5.79 -6.70
C THR A 187 -3.23 -5.26 -5.45
N THR A 188 -3.37 -5.98 -4.34
CA THR A 188 -2.89 -5.53 -3.04
C THR A 188 -1.95 -6.56 -2.42
N VAL A 189 -0.79 -6.09 -1.95
CA VAL A 189 0.12 -6.86 -1.08
C VAL A 189 0.06 -6.26 0.31
N TYR A 190 -0.35 -7.07 1.27
CA TYR A 190 -0.55 -6.69 2.65
C TYR A 190 0.42 -7.45 3.56
N VAL A 191 1.10 -6.74 4.44
CA VAL A 191 1.99 -7.34 5.44
C VAL A 191 1.33 -7.24 6.81
N THR A 192 1.27 -8.35 7.53
CA THR A 192 0.86 -8.38 8.93
C THR A 192 1.53 -9.54 9.68
N HIS A 193 1.55 -9.47 10.99
CA HIS A 193 1.89 -10.58 11.88
C HIS A 193 0.63 -11.12 12.61
N ASP A 194 -0.53 -10.53 12.37
CA ASP A 194 -1.81 -10.91 12.97
C ASP A 194 -2.58 -11.89 12.06
N GLN A 195 -2.81 -13.12 12.58
CA GLN A 195 -3.50 -14.17 11.83
C GLN A 195 -4.97 -13.84 11.58
N GLU A 196 -5.66 -13.21 12.55
CA GLU A 196 -7.05 -12.82 12.37
C GLU A 196 -7.22 -11.77 11.30
N GLU A 197 -6.28 -10.81 11.21
CA GLU A 197 -6.26 -9.86 10.09
C GLU A 197 -6.12 -10.57 8.75
N ALA A 198 -5.11 -11.44 8.63
CA ALA A 198 -4.82 -12.15 7.40
C ALA A 198 -6.02 -12.97 6.93
N LEU A 199 -6.65 -13.75 7.84
CA LEU A 199 -7.82 -14.58 7.51
C LEU A 199 -9.07 -13.77 7.16
N ALA A 200 -9.25 -12.58 7.77
CA ALA A 200 -10.45 -11.77 7.57
C ALA A 200 -10.43 -10.97 6.27
N ILE A 201 -9.24 -10.57 5.77
CA ILE A 201 -9.14 -9.59 4.69
C ILE A 201 -8.66 -10.18 3.36
N SER A 202 -7.97 -11.33 3.37
CA SER A 202 -7.21 -11.83 2.23
C SER A 202 -8.02 -12.75 1.32
N ASP A 203 -7.67 -12.75 0.04
CA ASP A 203 -8.09 -13.83 -0.88
C ASP A 203 -7.13 -15.02 -0.76
N ARG A 204 -5.85 -14.75 -0.45
CA ARG A 204 -4.80 -15.76 -0.23
C ARG A 204 -3.71 -15.22 0.70
N ILE A 205 -3.13 -16.13 1.47
CA ILE A 205 -2.04 -15.89 2.42
C ILE A 205 -0.82 -16.70 1.98
#